data_ba158cf7eafd9342cca9e376f5ec8c64
#
_entry.id   ba158cf7eafd9342cca9e376f5ec8c64
#
_cell.length_a   1.000
_cell.length_b   1.000
_cell.length_c   1.000
_cell.angle_alpha   90.00
_cell.angle_beta   90.00
_cell.angle_gamma   90.00
#
_symmetry.space_group_name_H-M   'P 1'
#
loop_
_entity.id
_entity.type
_entity.pdbx_description
1 polymer ?
#
loop_
_entity_poly.entity_id
_entity_poly.type
_entity_poly.pdbx_seq_one_letter_code
_entity_poly.pdbx_strand_id
1 'polypeptide(L)'
;PLMKVNFELNGRAASWNVEPGTTLLDALRAKGIVSVRNGCDGEGSCGLCAVLLDGKQVNSCQILAPQVEGKKVYTVDFYSKDRKLSVVQQALIDAACVQCGYCTPAVTLALHELLERSPDPSGDEVRDALSGTLCRCTGYEQFFNAARIAAKRLKEPAYAEAAAPEFAPEFRHVGKDRGKVDAAALARGERAFVEDKVPSDACHLLILQSPHAHAWVRKVDVSKAEKRSEEHTSELQSRYV
;
A
#
# COMPACT_ATOMS: atom_id res chain seq x y z
N PRO A 1 7.98 -5.30 -28.65
CA PRO A 1 6.66 -5.88 -28.80
C PRO A 1 6.08 -6.24 -27.44
N LEU A 2 4.77 -6.03 -27.25
CA LEU A 2 4.07 -6.40 -26.04
C LEU A 2 4.00 -7.93 -25.93
N MET A 3 4.10 -8.41 -24.69
CA MET A 3 3.90 -9.82 -24.34
C MET A 3 2.51 -9.99 -23.74
N LYS A 4 1.76 -10.99 -24.20
CA LYS A 4 0.50 -11.36 -23.58
C LYS A 4 0.78 -12.31 -22.41
N VAL A 5 0.28 -11.97 -21.24
CA VAL A 5 0.46 -12.72 -19.99
C VAL A 5 -0.91 -13.12 -19.45
N ASN A 6 -1.13 -14.41 -19.24
CA ASN A 6 -2.36 -14.98 -18.71
C ASN A 6 -2.09 -15.55 -17.32
N PHE A 7 -2.88 -15.14 -16.33
CA PHE A 7 -2.69 -15.55 -14.95
C PHE A 7 -4.02 -15.42 -14.17
N GLU A 8 -4.04 -15.84 -12.93
CA GLU A 8 -5.18 -15.63 -12.05
C GLU A 8 -4.90 -14.43 -11.14
N LEU A 9 -5.81 -13.46 -11.11
CA LEU A 9 -5.73 -12.31 -10.22
C LEU A 9 -6.95 -12.29 -9.29
N ASN A 10 -6.71 -12.42 -7.99
CA ASN A 10 -7.75 -12.39 -6.97
C ASN A 10 -8.89 -13.41 -7.25
N GLY A 11 -8.52 -14.60 -7.72
CA GLY A 11 -9.45 -15.68 -8.03
C GLY A 11 -10.17 -15.54 -9.36
N ARG A 12 -9.74 -14.62 -10.24
CA ARG A 12 -10.33 -14.40 -11.58
C ARG A 12 -9.26 -14.50 -12.65
N ALA A 13 -9.60 -15.09 -13.79
CA ALA A 13 -8.70 -15.11 -14.95
C ALA A 13 -8.41 -13.68 -15.43
N ALA A 14 -7.14 -13.38 -15.64
CA ALA A 14 -6.66 -12.12 -16.18
C ALA A 14 -5.76 -12.37 -17.40
N SER A 15 -5.84 -11.48 -18.37
CA SER A 15 -5.00 -11.52 -19.57
C SER A 15 -4.56 -10.11 -19.91
N TRP A 16 -3.27 -9.84 -19.78
CA TRP A 16 -2.71 -8.50 -19.97
C TRP A 16 -1.64 -8.49 -21.06
N ASN A 17 -1.57 -7.39 -21.79
CA ASN A 17 -0.44 -7.10 -22.68
C ASN A 17 0.50 -6.16 -21.94
N VAL A 18 1.74 -6.59 -21.74
CA VAL A 18 2.76 -5.85 -20.99
C VAL A 18 4.06 -5.77 -21.78
N GLU A 19 4.86 -4.76 -21.53
CA GLU A 19 6.23 -4.72 -22.02
C GLU A 19 7.11 -5.71 -21.25
N PRO A 20 8.13 -6.32 -21.86
CA PRO A 20 8.96 -7.34 -21.21
C PRO A 20 9.61 -6.90 -19.91
N GLY A 21 9.96 -5.62 -19.79
CA GLY A 21 10.61 -5.03 -18.62
C GLY A 21 9.67 -4.47 -17.57
N THR A 22 8.34 -4.53 -17.76
CA THR A 22 7.37 -4.00 -16.80
C THR A 22 7.35 -4.84 -15.54
N THR A 23 7.47 -4.21 -14.36
CA THR A 23 7.32 -4.91 -13.08
C THR A 23 5.86 -5.30 -12.84
N LEU A 24 5.65 -6.30 -12.01
CA LEU A 24 4.29 -6.67 -11.59
C LEU A 24 3.61 -5.53 -10.83
N LEU A 25 4.38 -4.76 -10.04
CA LEU A 25 3.89 -3.56 -9.34
C LEU A 25 3.32 -2.55 -10.34
N ASP A 26 4.09 -2.17 -11.37
CA ASP A 26 3.68 -1.18 -12.35
C ASP A 26 2.46 -1.67 -13.15
N ALA A 27 2.46 -2.95 -13.55
CA ALA A 27 1.34 -3.54 -14.26
C ALA A 27 0.05 -3.52 -13.41
N LEU A 28 0.12 -3.87 -12.12
CA LEU A 28 -1.01 -3.82 -11.19
C LEU A 28 -1.53 -2.39 -11.01
N ARG A 29 -0.64 -1.43 -10.75
CA ARG A 29 -1.02 -0.02 -10.55
C ARG A 29 -1.58 0.61 -11.83
N ALA A 30 -1.04 0.30 -13.00
CA ALA A 30 -1.58 0.74 -14.30
C ALA A 30 -3.01 0.22 -14.55
N LYS A 31 -3.39 -0.90 -13.92
CA LYS A 31 -4.77 -1.44 -13.94
C LYS A 31 -5.65 -0.91 -12.80
N GLY A 32 -5.15 0.08 -12.05
CA GLY A 32 -5.90 0.73 -10.97
C GLY A 32 -5.93 -0.05 -9.66
N ILE A 33 -5.09 -1.08 -9.49
CA ILE A 33 -4.95 -1.85 -8.25
C ILE A 33 -3.98 -1.10 -7.33
N VAL A 34 -4.48 -0.04 -6.73
CA VAL A 34 -3.69 0.87 -5.90
C VAL A 34 -3.47 0.35 -4.48
N SER A 35 -4.13 -0.72 -4.10
CA SER A 35 -3.91 -1.43 -2.83
C SER A 35 -2.48 -1.98 -2.72
N VAL A 36 -1.83 -2.26 -3.86
CA VAL A 36 -0.42 -2.60 -3.94
C VAL A 36 0.39 -1.28 -3.93
N ARG A 37 1.05 -0.99 -2.81
CA ARG A 37 1.68 0.31 -2.55
C ARG A 37 3.09 0.39 -3.14
N ASN A 38 3.46 1.57 -3.60
CA ASN A 38 4.84 1.87 -4.03
C ASN A 38 5.51 2.77 -2.99
N GLY A 39 6.31 2.19 -2.11
CA GLY A 39 6.89 2.92 -0.99
C GLY A 39 8.37 3.27 -1.13
N CYS A 40 9.13 2.51 -1.91
CA CYS A 40 10.57 2.72 -2.12
C CYS A 40 10.94 2.85 -3.60
N ASP A 41 9.98 3.19 -4.42
CA ASP A 41 10.18 3.40 -5.86
C ASP A 41 10.88 2.23 -6.60
N GLY A 42 10.48 0.99 -6.22
CA GLY A 42 10.97 -0.21 -6.88
C GLY A 42 12.30 -0.76 -6.35
N GLU A 43 12.91 -0.18 -5.33
CA GLU A 43 14.18 -0.63 -4.77
C GLU A 43 14.10 -2.00 -4.05
N GLY A 44 12.90 -2.50 -3.76
CA GLY A 44 12.72 -3.77 -3.05
C GLY A 44 12.97 -3.71 -1.53
N SER A 45 13.21 -2.52 -0.96
CA SER A 45 13.65 -2.34 0.43
C SER A 45 12.51 -2.23 1.45
N CYS A 46 11.28 -1.86 1.03
CA CYS A 46 10.18 -1.53 1.97
C CYS A 46 9.13 -2.62 2.15
N GLY A 47 8.97 -3.55 1.23
CA GLY A 47 7.97 -4.62 1.28
C GLY A 47 6.51 -4.20 1.10
N LEU A 48 6.24 -2.91 0.82
CA LEU A 48 4.87 -2.38 0.78
C LEU A 48 4.11 -2.73 -0.50
N CYS A 49 4.83 -3.17 -1.53
CA CYS A 49 4.28 -3.69 -2.77
C CYS A 49 3.99 -5.20 -2.71
N ALA A 50 3.86 -5.77 -1.52
CA ALA A 50 3.62 -7.19 -1.32
C ALA A 50 2.36 -7.68 -2.06
N VAL A 51 2.48 -8.86 -2.66
CA VAL A 51 1.40 -9.68 -3.18
C VAL A 51 1.65 -11.12 -2.76
N LEU A 52 0.63 -11.98 -2.77
CA LEU A 52 0.84 -13.41 -2.67
C LEU A 52 0.93 -13.99 -4.08
N LEU A 53 2.07 -14.57 -4.41
CA LEU A 53 2.31 -15.29 -5.65
C LEU A 53 2.33 -16.79 -5.35
N ASP A 54 1.33 -17.52 -5.87
CA ASP A 54 1.12 -18.93 -5.56
C ASP A 54 1.11 -19.22 -4.03
N GLY A 55 0.51 -18.29 -3.26
CA GLY A 55 0.37 -18.38 -1.81
C GLY A 55 1.57 -17.90 -0.99
N LYS A 56 2.66 -17.43 -1.63
CA LYS A 56 3.83 -16.88 -0.94
C LYS A 56 3.96 -15.40 -1.12
N GLN A 57 4.27 -14.68 -0.05
CA GLN A 57 4.49 -13.24 -0.12
C GLN A 57 5.77 -12.90 -0.92
N VAL A 58 5.62 -12.01 -1.89
CA VAL A 58 6.73 -11.49 -2.69
C VAL A 58 6.57 -9.98 -2.89
N ASN A 59 7.69 -9.30 -3.14
CA ASN A 59 7.70 -7.88 -3.52
C ASN A 59 7.42 -7.75 -5.03
N SER A 60 6.24 -7.27 -5.40
CA SER A 60 5.85 -7.17 -6.81
C SER A 60 6.73 -6.24 -7.65
N CYS A 61 7.44 -5.30 -7.03
CA CYS A 61 8.44 -4.47 -7.72
C CYS A 61 9.70 -5.23 -8.14
N GLN A 62 9.93 -6.43 -7.59
CA GLN A 62 11.08 -7.29 -7.93
C GLN A 62 10.69 -8.46 -8.85
N ILE A 63 9.43 -8.52 -9.27
CA ILE A 63 8.90 -9.54 -10.18
C ILE A 63 8.54 -8.86 -11.50
N LEU A 64 9.02 -9.38 -12.61
CA LEU A 64 8.56 -8.92 -13.92
C LEU A 64 7.15 -9.45 -14.21
N ALA A 65 6.29 -8.62 -14.77
CA ALA A 65 4.93 -9.03 -15.10
C ALA A 65 4.85 -10.29 -15.98
N PRO A 66 5.74 -10.54 -16.96
CA PRO A 66 5.75 -11.80 -17.69
C PRO A 66 6.03 -13.05 -16.85
N GLN A 67 6.67 -12.92 -15.69
CA GLN A 67 7.00 -14.07 -14.84
C GLN A 67 5.79 -14.66 -14.10
N VAL A 68 4.63 -13.99 -14.15
CA VAL A 68 3.40 -14.50 -13.54
C VAL A 68 2.51 -15.30 -14.50
N GLU A 69 2.99 -15.59 -15.71
CA GLU A 69 2.27 -16.46 -16.66
C GLU A 69 1.88 -17.77 -15.98
N GLY A 70 0.58 -18.13 -16.03
CA GLY A 70 0.02 -19.33 -15.43
C GLY A 70 -0.05 -19.36 -13.90
N LYS A 71 0.35 -18.30 -13.21
CA LYS A 71 0.42 -18.23 -11.73
C LYS A 71 -0.83 -17.58 -11.13
N LYS A 72 -0.93 -17.68 -9.80
CA LYS A 72 -1.98 -17.05 -9.00
C LYS A 72 -1.41 -15.88 -8.23
N VAL A 73 -1.98 -14.70 -8.46
CA VAL A 73 -1.60 -13.45 -7.78
C VAL A 73 -2.76 -13.00 -6.92
N TYR A 74 -2.53 -12.80 -5.61
CA TYR A 74 -3.51 -12.25 -4.70
C TYR A 74 -3.01 -10.95 -4.09
N THR A 75 -3.86 -9.94 -4.12
CA THR A 75 -3.67 -8.66 -3.43
C THR A 75 -4.60 -8.59 -2.21
N VAL A 76 -4.47 -7.56 -1.40
CA VAL A 76 -5.36 -7.39 -0.23
C VAL A 76 -6.84 -7.29 -0.63
N ASP A 77 -7.13 -6.88 -1.87
CA ASP A 77 -8.51 -6.78 -2.38
C ASP A 77 -9.22 -8.14 -2.36
N PHE A 78 -8.48 -9.24 -2.50
CA PHE A 78 -9.05 -10.59 -2.38
C PHE A 78 -9.69 -10.85 -1.02
N TYR A 79 -9.11 -10.30 0.03
CA TYR A 79 -9.56 -10.47 1.41
C TYR A 79 -10.63 -9.47 1.83
N SER A 80 -11.03 -8.57 0.93
CA SER A 80 -12.02 -7.50 1.19
C SER A 80 -13.27 -7.63 0.32
N LYS A 81 -13.70 -8.86 0.04
CA LYS A 81 -14.88 -9.13 -0.79
C LYS A 81 -16.12 -8.41 -0.24
N ASP A 82 -16.90 -7.83 -1.12
CA ASP A 82 -18.14 -7.10 -0.79
C ASP A 82 -17.93 -6.00 0.27
N ARG A 83 -16.73 -5.39 0.28
CA ARG A 83 -16.30 -4.37 1.26
C ARG A 83 -16.28 -4.86 2.72
N LYS A 84 -16.39 -6.16 2.94
CA LYS A 84 -16.25 -6.76 4.27
C LYS A 84 -14.76 -6.90 4.61
N LEU A 85 -14.43 -6.67 5.88
CA LEU A 85 -13.08 -6.89 6.38
C LEU A 85 -12.86 -8.37 6.68
N SER A 86 -11.68 -8.87 6.34
CA SER A 86 -11.24 -10.17 6.84
C SER A 86 -11.00 -10.14 8.34
N VAL A 87 -10.90 -11.31 8.96
CA VAL A 87 -10.56 -11.44 10.38
C VAL A 87 -9.25 -10.72 10.73
N VAL A 88 -8.26 -10.83 9.85
CA VAL A 88 -6.95 -10.16 10.01
C VAL A 88 -7.09 -8.65 9.91
N GLN A 89 -7.81 -8.15 8.91
CA GLN A 89 -8.03 -6.70 8.76
C GLN A 89 -8.77 -6.12 9.96
N GLN A 90 -9.79 -6.81 10.46
CA GLN A 90 -10.49 -6.36 11.65
C GLN A 90 -9.60 -6.39 12.90
N ALA A 91 -8.78 -7.42 13.06
CA ALA A 91 -7.82 -7.51 14.16
C ALA A 91 -6.78 -6.38 14.13
N LEU A 92 -6.30 -5.99 12.94
CA LEU A 92 -5.39 -4.85 12.77
C LEU A 92 -6.05 -3.52 13.19
N ILE A 93 -7.33 -3.35 12.92
CA ILE A 93 -8.09 -2.16 13.35
C ILE A 93 -8.25 -2.18 14.87
N ASP A 94 -8.70 -3.29 15.44
CA ASP A 94 -8.99 -3.43 16.86
C ASP A 94 -7.72 -3.31 17.72
N ALA A 95 -6.58 -3.72 17.21
CA ALA A 95 -5.28 -3.54 17.84
C ALA A 95 -4.64 -2.16 17.59
N ALA A 96 -5.39 -1.19 17.02
CA ALA A 96 -4.91 0.15 16.67
C ALA A 96 -3.67 0.18 15.75
N CYS A 97 -3.49 -0.83 14.90
CA CYS A 97 -2.38 -0.91 13.95
C CYS A 97 -2.54 0.04 12.76
N VAL A 98 -3.78 0.43 12.43
CA VAL A 98 -4.08 1.23 11.24
C VAL A 98 -3.94 2.72 11.57
N GLN A 99 -2.71 3.24 11.52
CA GLN A 99 -2.42 4.67 11.73
C GLN A 99 -2.47 5.40 10.38
N CYS A 100 -1.34 5.62 9.69
CA CYS A 100 -1.41 6.16 8.33
C CYS A 100 -2.04 5.17 7.35
N GLY A 101 -1.96 3.87 7.60
CA GLY A 101 -2.57 2.82 6.80
C GLY A 101 -1.80 2.41 5.55
N TYR A 102 -0.64 3.04 5.29
CA TYR A 102 0.11 2.77 4.06
C TYR A 102 0.67 1.34 4.01
N CYS A 103 1.18 0.84 5.12
CA CYS A 103 1.70 -0.54 5.23
C CYS A 103 0.61 -1.60 5.41
N THR A 104 -0.62 -1.20 5.75
CA THR A 104 -1.67 -2.15 6.18
C THR A 104 -1.98 -3.24 5.16
N PRO A 105 -2.07 -2.96 3.84
CA PRO A 105 -2.26 -4.02 2.84
C PRO A 105 -1.18 -5.11 2.88
N ALA A 106 0.09 -4.72 2.93
CA ALA A 106 1.22 -5.65 2.97
C ALA A 106 1.25 -6.46 4.28
N VAL A 107 1.04 -5.81 5.43
CA VAL A 107 0.94 -6.47 6.73
C VAL A 107 -0.24 -7.46 6.76
N THR A 108 -1.37 -7.09 6.15
CA THR A 108 -2.52 -8.00 6.04
C THR A 108 -2.15 -9.29 5.31
N LEU A 109 -1.45 -9.18 4.17
CA LEU A 109 -1.02 -10.34 3.40
C LEU A 109 -0.01 -11.20 4.18
N ALA A 110 0.97 -10.57 4.84
CA ALA A 110 1.95 -11.26 5.68
C ALA A 110 1.29 -12.07 6.80
N LEU A 111 0.32 -11.46 7.49
CA LEU A 111 -0.39 -12.14 8.57
C LEU A 111 -1.36 -13.21 8.06
N HIS A 112 -1.97 -13.05 6.87
CA HIS A 112 -2.76 -14.12 6.26
C HIS A 112 -1.89 -15.32 5.93
N GLU A 113 -0.77 -15.14 5.23
CA GLU A 113 0.17 -16.22 4.92
C GLU A 113 0.68 -16.91 6.20
N LEU A 114 1.04 -16.11 7.21
CA LEU A 114 1.49 -16.65 8.49
C LEU A 114 0.42 -17.54 9.15
N LEU A 115 -0.81 -17.04 9.26
CA LEU A 115 -1.89 -17.76 9.96
C LEU A 115 -2.39 -18.99 9.20
N GLU A 116 -2.21 -19.05 7.87
CA GLU A 116 -2.47 -20.24 7.08
C GLU A 116 -1.47 -21.37 7.40
N ARG A 117 -0.18 -21.04 7.58
CA ARG A 117 0.86 -22.03 7.91
C ARG A 117 1.05 -22.27 9.41
N SER A 118 0.76 -21.30 10.25
CA SER A 118 0.87 -21.37 11.71
C SER A 118 -0.37 -20.71 12.35
N PRO A 119 -1.42 -21.51 12.66
CA PRO A 119 -2.69 -20.96 13.20
C PRO A 119 -2.58 -20.38 14.62
N ASP A 120 -1.44 -20.57 15.29
CA ASP A 120 -1.14 -20.01 16.63
C ASP A 120 0.33 -19.58 16.65
N PRO A 121 0.67 -18.50 15.94
CA PRO A 121 2.06 -18.13 15.73
C PRO A 121 2.70 -17.60 17.01
N SER A 122 3.94 -17.99 17.23
CA SER A 122 4.81 -17.40 18.25
C SER A 122 5.17 -15.93 17.89
N GLY A 123 5.63 -15.17 18.87
CA GLY A 123 6.12 -13.82 18.62
C GLY A 123 7.27 -13.77 17.61
N ASP A 124 8.14 -14.77 17.61
CA ASP A 124 9.26 -14.84 16.64
C ASP A 124 8.75 -15.11 15.21
N GLU A 125 7.76 -15.98 15.03
CA GLU A 125 7.14 -16.19 13.72
C GLU A 125 6.44 -14.93 13.20
N VAL A 126 5.78 -14.16 14.07
CA VAL A 126 5.20 -12.86 13.70
C VAL A 126 6.28 -11.86 13.30
N ARG A 127 7.39 -11.82 14.06
CA ARG A 127 8.54 -10.96 13.74
C ARG A 127 9.13 -11.30 12.39
N ASP A 128 9.35 -12.58 12.12
CA ASP A 128 9.89 -13.05 10.85
C ASP A 128 8.97 -12.73 9.69
N ALA A 129 7.67 -12.97 9.83
CA ALA A 129 6.67 -12.68 8.79
C ALA A 129 6.60 -11.19 8.42
N LEU A 130 6.86 -10.31 9.40
CA LEU A 130 6.82 -8.85 9.21
C LEU A 130 8.19 -8.23 8.93
N SER A 131 9.27 -8.99 8.99
CA SER A 131 10.65 -8.47 8.86
C SER A 131 10.91 -7.75 7.54
N GLY A 132 10.22 -8.15 6.47
CA GLY A 132 10.30 -7.54 5.14
C GLY A 132 9.35 -6.36 4.91
N THR A 133 8.53 -5.97 5.88
CA THR A 133 7.48 -4.95 5.69
C THR A 133 7.75 -3.73 6.58
N LEU A 134 8.04 -2.59 5.96
CA LEU A 134 8.35 -1.35 6.68
C LEU A 134 7.08 -0.66 7.21
N CYS A 135 7.04 -0.39 8.51
CA CYS A 135 6.06 0.49 9.13
C CYS A 135 6.74 1.60 9.93
N ARG A 136 6.43 2.86 9.64
CA ARG A 136 7.03 4.01 10.35
C ARG A 136 6.21 4.47 11.56
N CYS A 137 4.94 4.05 11.67
CA CYS A 137 3.98 4.64 12.61
C CYS A 137 3.86 3.88 13.92
N THR A 138 3.81 2.52 13.87
CA THR A 138 3.33 1.70 14.99
C THR A 138 4.42 1.24 15.96
N GLY A 139 5.69 1.27 15.54
CA GLY A 139 6.76 0.60 16.28
C GLY A 139 6.64 -0.93 16.32
N TYR A 140 5.73 -1.51 15.51
CA TYR A 140 5.45 -2.95 15.32
C TYR A 140 4.75 -3.66 16.48
N GLU A 141 4.78 -3.16 17.70
CA GLU A 141 4.26 -3.85 18.89
C GLU A 141 2.79 -4.27 18.73
N GLN A 142 1.94 -3.38 18.20
CA GLN A 142 0.52 -3.68 18.00
C GLN A 142 0.27 -4.80 16.98
N PHE A 143 1.20 -5.07 16.07
CA PHE A 143 1.04 -6.16 15.10
C PHE A 143 1.10 -7.53 15.76
N PHE A 144 1.87 -7.72 16.83
CA PHE A 144 1.88 -8.95 17.61
C PHE A 144 0.51 -9.18 18.26
N ASN A 145 -0.07 -8.11 18.80
CA ASN A 145 -1.41 -8.16 19.38
C ASN A 145 -2.48 -8.47 18.30
N ALA A 146 -2.39 -7.83 17.15
CA ALA A 146 -3.30 -8.10 16.02
C ALA A 146 -3.21 -9.56 15.55
N ALA A 147 -2.01 -10.11 15.42
CA ALA A 147 -1.80 -11.52 15.04
C ALA A 147 -2.45 -12.46 16.08
N ARG A 148 -2.26 -12.19 17.38
CA ARG A 148 -2.88 -12.96 18.47
C ARG A 148 -4.42 -12.89 18.42
N ILE A 149 -4.99 -11.68 18.23
CA ILE A 149 -6.43 -11.48 18.10
C ILE A 149 -6.97 -12.24 16.90
N ALA A 150 -6.31 -12.13 15.74
CA ALA A 150 -6.72 -12.83 14.52
C ALA A 150 -6.66 -14.35 14.69
N ALA A 151 -5.58 -14.89 15.25
CA ALA A 151 -5.44 -16.32 15.55
C ALA A 151 -6.57 -16.83 16.44
N LYS A 152 -6.91 -16.12 17.51
CA LYS A 152 -8.01 -16.47 18.39
C LYS A 152 -9.36 -16.44 17.68
N ARG A 153 -9.64 -15.40 16.89
CA ARG A 153 -10.91 -15.30 16.13
C ARG A 153 -11.07 -16.34 15.04
N LEU A 154 -9.98 -16.81 14.46
CA LEU A 154 -10.03 -17.93 13.51
C LEU A 154 -10.39 -19.25 14.18
N LYS A 155 -9.97 -19.45 15.44
CA LYS A 155 -10.33 -20.62 16.26
C LYS A 155 -11.73 -20.49 16.87
N GLU A 156 -12.07 -19.29 17.35
CA GLU A 156 -13.30 -18.97 18.05
C GLU A 156 -13.93 -17.71 17.42
N PRO A 157 -14.80 -17.84 16.42
CA PRO A 157 -15.38 -16.68 15.71
C PRO A 157 -16.14 -15.70 16.61
N ALA A 158 -16.61 -16.13 17.78
CA ALA A 158 -17.27 -15.27 18.77
C ALA A 158 -16.29 -14.53 19.71
N TYR A 159 -14.97 -14.77 19.57
CA TYR A 159 -13.99 -14.12 20.43
C TYR A 159 -14.01 -12.60 20.23
N ALA A 160 -14.21 -11.86 21.30
CA ALA A 160 -14.09 -10.42 21.38
C ALA A 160 -12.98 -10.06 22.38
N GLU A 161 -12.09 -9.16 21.98
CA GLU A 161 -11.10 -8.61 22.91
C GLU A 161 -11.83 -7.81 23.99
N ALA A 162 -11.35 -7.87 25.23
CA ALA A 162 -11.90 -7.07 26.30
C ALA A 162 -11.76 -5.58 25.96
N ALA A 163 -12.84 -4.82 26.11
CA ALA A 163 -12.79 -3.39 25.92
C ALA A 163 -11.81 -2.75 26.92
N ALA A 164 -11.01 -1.80 26.45
CA ALA A 164 -10.17 -1.01 27.34
C ALA A 164 -11.03 -0.27 28.36
N PRO A 165 -10.59 -0.15 29.63
CA PRO A 165 -11.33 0.58 30.64
C PRO A 165 -11.52 2.04 30.22
N GLU A 166 -12.75 2.57 30.38
CA GLU A 166 -13.01 3.97 30.08
C GLU A 166 -12.42 4.85 31.17
N PHE A 167 -11.54 5.78 30.76
CA PHE A 167 -11.10 6.87 31.61
C PHE A 167 -12.01 8.08 31.43
N ALA A 168 -12.25 8.81 32.55
CA ALA A 168 -13.02 10.04 32.54
C ALA A 168 -14.41 9.87 31.86
N PRO A 169 -15.32 9.06 32.47
CA PRO A 169 -16.63 8.76 31.90
C PRO A 169 -17.51 10.01 31.69
N GLU A 170 -17.20 11.09 32.37
CA GLU A 170 -17.88 12.40 32.29
C GLU A 170 -17.63 13.13 30.95
N PHE A 171 -16.55 12.78 30.21
CA PHE A 171 -16.28 13.39 28.92
C PHE A 171 -16.87 12.55 27.77
N ARG A 172 -17.39 13.24 26.77
CA ARG A 172 -17.99 12.59 25.59
C ARG A 172 -16.98 11.86 24.71
N HIS A 173 -15.76 12.39 24.61
CA HIS A 173 -14.72 11.89 23.69
C HIS A 173 -13.39 11.62 24.38
N VAL A 174 -12.98 12.47 25.32
CA VAL A 174 -11.71 12.32 26.04
C VAL A 174 -11.77 11.08 26.94
N GLY A 175 -10.72 10.27 26.92
CA GLY A 175 -10.64 9.01 27.67
C GLY A 175 -11.51 7.87 27.12
N LYS A 176 -12.09 8.02 25.92
CA LYS A 176 -12.85 6.99 25.23
C LYS A 176 -12.01 6.38 24.11
N ASP A 177 -12.06 5.05 24.02
CA ASP A 177 -11.52 4.34 22.88
C ASP A 177 -12.48 4.54 21.69
N ARG A 178 -12.02 5.29 20.69
CA ARG A 178 -12.76 5.58 19.46
C ARG A 178 -12.01 5.05 18.27
N GLY A 179 -12.65 4.19 17.52
CA GLY A 179 -12.08 3.68 16.26
C GLY A 179 -11.77 4.82 15.28
N LYS A 180 -10.67 4.71 14.58
CA LYS A 180 -10.29 5.64 13.51
C LYS A 180 -11.31 5.57 12.37
N VAL A 181 -11.87 6.72 11.97
CA VAL A 181 -13.01 6.82 11.02
C VAL A 181 -12.75 6.22 9.65
N ASP A 182 -11.52 6.26 9.15
CA ASP A 182 -11.10 5.75 7.84
C ASP A 182 -10.34 4.42 7.93
N ALA A 183 -10.21 3.81 9.12
CA ALA A 183 -9.44 2.59 9.31
C ALA A 183 -9.87 1.45 8.39
N ALA A 184 -11.18 1.26 8.22
CA ALA A 184 -11.71 0.21 7.36
C ALA A 184 -11.34 0.40 5.88
N ALA A 185 -11.40 1.64 5.37
CA ALA A 185 -11.01 1.96 4.00
C ALA A 185 -9.50 1.71 3.77
N LEU A 186 -8.67 2.15 4.73
CA LEU A 186 -7.23 1.95 4.71
C LEU A 186 -6.85 0.46 4.79
N ALA A 187 -7.53 -0.31 5.65
CA ALA A 187 -7.30 -1.76 5.78
C ALA A 187 -7.68 -2.53 4.50
N ARG A 188 -8.68 -2.07 3.77
CA ARG A 188 -9.02 -2.63 2.45
C ARG A 188 -8.08 -2.20 1.33
N GLY A 189 -7.16 -1.26 1.57
CA GLY A 189 -6.25 -0.74 0.55
C GLY A 189 -6.93 0.21 -0.44
N GLU A 190 -8.07 0.83 -0.08
CA GLU A 190 -8.80 1.76 -0.94
C GLU A 190 -7.96 2.99 -1.29
N ARG A 191 -8.39 3.72 -2.33
CA ARG A 191 -7.78 5.00 -2.74
C ARG A 191 -7.88 6.03 -1.62
N ALA A 192 -6.78 6.33 -0.97
CA ALA A 192 -6.74 7.20 0.20
C ALA A 192 -5.65 8.27 0.10
N PHE A 193 -4.57 7.97 -0.59
CA PHE A 193 -3.38 8.82 -0.67
C PHE A 193 -3.43 9.71 -1.90
N VAL A 194 -2.63 10.79 -1.88
CA VAL A 194 -2.60 11.80 -2.96
C VAL A 194 -2.27 11.13 -4.30
N GLU A 195 -1.27 10.24 -4.33
CA GLU A 195 -0.86 9.51 -5.53
C GLU A 195 -1.97 8.62 -6.15
N ASP A 196 -2.91 8.16 -5.31
CA ASP A 196 -4.05 7.35 -5.78
C ASP A 196 -5.16 8.20 -6.42
N LYS A 197 -5.12 9.53 -6.23
CA LYS A 197 -6.16 10.49 -6.61
C LYS A 197 -5.74 11.41 -7.75
N VAL A 198 -4.57 11.20 -8.30
CA VAL A 198 -4.10 12.00 -9.44
C VAL A 198 -5.03 11.75 -10.64
N PRO A 199 -5.61 12.79 -11.24
CA PRO A 199 -6.40 12.68 -12.46
C PRO A 199 -5.57 12.11 -13.61
N SER A 200 -6.21 11.35 -14.51
CA SER A 200 -5.51 10.76 -15.67
C SER A 200 -4.99 11.79 -16.67
N ASP A 201 -5.54 12.99 -16.64
CA ASP A 201 -5.18 14.15 -17.46
C ASP A 201 -4.34 15.19 -16.71
N ALA A 202 -3.82 14.85 -15.53
CA ALA A 202 -2.96 15.74 -14.76
C ALA A 202 -1.67 16.04 -15.51
N CYS A 203 -1.30 17.31 -15.54
CA CYS A 203 -0.03 17.76 -16.07
C CYS A 203 1.12 17.45 -15.12
N HIS A 204 2.27 17.13 -15.67
CA HIS A 204 3.51 16.97 -14.91
C HIS A 204 4.25 18.27 -14.81
N LEU A 205 4.47 18.76 -13.58
CA LEU A 205 5.31 19.94 -13.33
C LEU A 205 6.78 19.50 -13.21
N LEU A 206 7.63 20.08 -14.04
CA LEU A 206 9.07 19.91 -13.95
C LEU A 206 9.71 21.26 -13.57
N ILE A 207 10.51 21.27 -12.52
CA ILE A 207 11.25 22.44 -12.07
C ILE A 207 12.69 22.35 -12.56
N LEU A 208 13.09 23.29 -13.42
CA LEU A 208 14.47 23.45 -13.82
C LEU A 208 15.23 24.22 -12.74
N GLN A 209 16.15 23.54 -12.06
CA GLN A 209 16.99 24.13 -11.03
C GLN A 209 18.27 24.71 -11.61
N SER A 210 18.80 25.78 -10.96
CA SER A 210 20.12 26.28 -11.27
C SER A 210 21.19 25.23 -10.93
N PRO A 211 22.20 25.01 -11.80
CA PRO A 211 23.34 24.16 -11.46
C PRO A 211 24.30 24.84 -10.46
N HIS A 212 24.08 26.11 -10.16
CA HIS A 212 24.92 26.88 -9.25
C HIS A 212 24.19 27.14 -7.94
N ALA A 213 24.87 26.95 -6.81
CA ALA A 213 24.32 27.19 -5.48
C ALA A 213 23.94 28.66 -5.23
N HIS A 214 24.72 29.58 -5.80
CA HIS A 214 24.47 31.03 -5.75
C HIS A 214 24.95 31.67 -7.05
N ALA A 215 24.04 32.38 -7.73
CA ALA A 215 24.33 33.01 -9.02
C ALA A 215 23.31 34.10 -9.33
N TRP A 216 23.74 35.07 -10.15
CA TRP A 216 22.82 36.03 -10.76
C TRP A 216 22.15 35.41 -12.00
N VAL A 217 20.83 35.32 -11.99
CA VAL A 217 20.07 34.87 -13.16
C VAL A 217 19.98 36.02 -14.15
N ARG A 218 20.76 35.95 -15.21
CA ARG A 218 20.79 37.01 -16.26
C ARG A 218 19.70 36.83 -17.30
N LYS A 219 19.36 35.58 -17.63
CA LYS A 219 18.35 35.24 -18.64
C LYS A 219 17.82 33.85 -18.38
N VAL A 220 16.51 33.69 -18.56
CA VAL A 220 15.85 32.34 -18.65
C VAL A 220 15.35 32.24 -20.08
N ASP A 221 15.82 31.24 -20.82
CA ASP A 221 15.39 30.98 -22.20
C ASP A 221 14.31 29.89 -22.19
N VAL A 222 13.07 30.29 -22.42
CA VAL A 222 11.88 29.40 -22.46
C VAL A 222 11.45 29.04 -23.89
N SER A 223 12.18 29.48 -24.92
CA SER A 223 11.78 29.38 -26.32
C SER A 223 11.52 27.94 -26.80
N LYS A 224 12.17 26.95 -26.18
CA LYS A 224 11.94 25.52 -26.48
C LYS A 224 10.70 25.00 -25.77
N ALA A 225 10.42 25.45 -24.55
CA ALA A 225 9.24 25.04 -23.78
C ALA A 225 7.96 25.58 -24.43
N GLU A 226 7.95 26.85 -24.82
CA GLU A 226 6.80 27.49 -25.49
C GLU A 226 6.39 26.83 -26.82
N LYS A 227 7.28 26.08 -27.44
CA LYS A 227 7.00 25.35 -28.69
C LYS A 227 6.38 23.97 -28.48
N ARG A 228 6.28 23.50 -27.24
CA ARG A 228 5.67 22.20 -26.96
C ARG A 228 4.16 22.36 -26.92
N SER A 229 3.46 21.37 -27.50
CA SER A 229 1.99 21.39 -27.59
C SER A 229 1.30 21.23 -26.24
N GLU A 230 1.97 20.62 -25.29
CA GLU A 230 1.52 20.42 -23.91
C GLU A 230 1.97 21.54 -22.96
N GLU A 231 2.60 22.59 -23.48
CA GLU A 231 2.99 23.74 -22.69
C GLU A 231 1.77 24.61 -22.33
N HIS A 232 1.52 24.74 -21.09
CA HIS A 232 0.46 25.58 -20.54
C HIS A 232 1.09 26.65 -19.65
N THR A 233 1.45 27.78 -20.25
CA THR A 233 1.81 29.01 -19.57
C THR A 233 2.55 28.81 -18.28
N SER A 234 3.82 28.67 -18.38
CA SER A 234 4.66 29.02 -17.26
C SER A 234 4.55 30.53 -17.02
N GLU A 235 3.71 30.94 -16.10
CA GLU A 235 4.04 32.13 -15.35
C GLU A 235 5.31 31.83 -14.59
N LEU A 236 6.43 31.96 -15.25
CA LEU A 236 7.74 32.02 -14.62
C LEU A 236 7.75 33.33 -13.79
N GLN A 237 7.12 33.22 -12.62
CA GLN A 237 7.32 34.24 -11.59
C GLN A 237 8.67 33.98 -10.92
N SER A 238 9.72 34.20 -11.68
CA SER A 238 10.99 34.58 -11.13
C SER A 238 10.90 36.04 -10.73
N ARG A 239 10.07 36.37 -9.77
CA ARG A 239 10.16 37.63 -9.07
C ARG A 239 10.87 37.37 -7.76
N TYR A 240 12.06 37.94 -7.71
CA TYR A 240 12.90 38.15 -6.52
C TYR A 240 13.76 36.98 -6.05
N VAL A 241 14.97 37.09 -6.45
CA VAL A 241 16.08 37.07 -5.49
C VAL A 241 16.87 38.37 -5.69
#